data_05484de924fb704a04a45e865e53aaa9
#
_entry.id   05484de924fb704a04a45e865e53aaa9
#
_cell.length_a   1.000
_cell.length_b   1.000
_cell.length_c   1.000
_cell.angle_alpha   90.00
_cell.angle_beta   90.00
_cell.angle_gamma   90.00
#
_symmetry.space_group_name_H-M   'P 1'
#
loop_
_entity.id
_entity.type
_entity.pdbx_description
1 polymer ?
#
loop_
_entity_poly.entity_id
_entity_poly.type
_entity_poly.pdbx_seq_one_letter_code
_entity_poly.pdbx_strand_id
1 'polypeptide(L)'
;MKDDYTRLIVSDIHMGSLHSKESKLQRLLNSVDFDEIVLAGDIVDFIRIPTFTEHTAELFQTISNLNRDNKRIIYIVGNHDIAFNKFVGKTIAGIEFMEEYEFDYAGRHYRVEHGDKYEKGIVHWKFTMNIVSIFHDLLERVFKWNLAAWYVRQQQKKRKLRRVWDIMKLNKGADVFIMGHTHIPEVVIWVDEMEKIKTYANIGDWVEHSTYIIIKDGQLRLKTFEPEVK
;
A
#
# COMPACT_ATOMS: atom_id res chain seq x y z
N MET A 1 18.51 -2.87 -17.87
CA MET A 1 17.61 -3.73 -17.07
C MET A 1 16.87 -4.63 -18.06
N LYS A 2 16.62 -5.90 -17.75
CA LYS A 2 15.86 -6.78 -18.65
C LYS A 2 14.49 -6.17 -18.89
N ASP A 3 14.03 -6.11 -20.13
CA ASP A 3 12.69 -5.60 -20.51
C ASP A 3 11.55 -6.40 -19.85
N ASP A 4 11.84 -7.62 -19.39
CA ASP A 4 10.90 -8.56 -18.76
C ASP A 4 10.76 -8.40 -17.22
N TYR A 5 11.41 -7.40 -16.59
CA TYR A 5 11.37 -7.28 -15.12
C TYR A 5 10.00 -6.84 -14.63
N THR A 6 9.36 -7.69 -13.84
CA THR A 6 8.00 -7.47 -13.33
C THR A 6 8.02 -7.07 -11.87
N ARG A 7 7.41 -5.92 -11.53
CA ARG A 7 7.18 -5.46 -10.15
C ARG A 7 5.73 -5.57 -9.76
N LEU A 8 5.49 -6.18 -8.63
CA LEU A 8 4.19 -6.22 -7.95
C LEU A 8 4.21 -5.23 -6.79
N ILE A 9 3.22 -4.34 -6.69
CA ILE A 9 3.12 -3.37 -5.61
C ILE A 9 1.77 -3.52 -4.91
N VAL A 10 1.79 -3.73 -3.59
CA VAL A 10 0.61 -3.84 -2.72
C VAL A 10 0.77 -2.92 -1.52
N SER A 11 -0.33 -2.46 -0.94
CA SER A 11 -0.36 -1.56 0.21
C SER A 11 -1.59 -1.81 1.07
N ASP A 12 -1.59 -1.29 2.28
CA ASP A 12 -2.77 -1.23 3.16
C ASP A 12 -3.43 -2.61 3.33
N ILE A 13 -2.61 -3.60 3.69
CA ILE A 13 -3.06 -4.97 3.93
C ILE A 13 -3.72 -5.08 5.29
N HIS A 14 -3.17 -4.38 6.30
CA HIS A 14 -3.62 -4.38 7.69
C HIS A 14 -3.74 -5.80 8.26
N MET A 15 -2.69 -6.62 8.11
CA MET A 15 -2.63 -7.97 8.65
C MET A 15 -2.94 -7.96 10.15
N GLY A 16 -3.80 -8.87 10.58
CA GLY A 16 -4.32 -8.91 11.95
C GLY A 16 -5.59 -8.07 12.16
N SER A 17 -6.06 -7.31 11.16
CA SER A 17 -7.37 -6.67 11.19
C SER A 17 -8.48 -7.67 10.81
N LEU A 18 -9.66 -7.50 11.41
CA LEU A 18 -10.84 -8.34 11.11
C LEU A 18 -11.32 -8.25 9.65
N HIS A 19 -10.94 -7.18 8.95
CA HIS A 19 -11.38 -6.93 7.57
C HIS A 19 -10.28 -7.21 6.55
N SER A 20 -9.08 -7.56 7.00
CA SER A 20 -7.96 -7.89 6.11
C SER A 20 -8.29 -9.11 5.25
N LYS A 21 -8.05 -9.01 3.96
CA LYS A 21 -8.29 -10.10 3.00
C LYS A 21 -7.01 -10.90 2.74
N GLU A 22 -6.38 -11.37 3.82
CA GLU A 22 -5.09 -12.06 3.82
C GLU A 22 -5.06 -13.28 2.89
N SER A 23 -6.07 -14.15 2.97
CA SER A 23 -6.16 -15.33 2.10
C SER A 23 -6.32 -14.97 0.62
N LYS A 24 -6.97 -13.84 0.32
CA LYS A 24 -7.11 -13.36 -1.05
C LYS A 24 -5.78 -12.82 -1.59
N LEU A 25 -5.02 -12.09 -0.75
CA LEU A 25 -3.67 -11.64 -1.11
C LEU A 25 -2.72 -12.83 -1.31
N GLN A 26 -2.77 -13.83 -0.43
CA GLN A 26 -1.97 -15.04 -0.59
C GLN A 26 -2.21 -15.73 -1.94
N ARG A 27 -3.47 -15.80 -2.38
CA ARG A 27 -3.82 -16.34 -3.71
C ARG A 27 -3.23 -15.50 -4.84
N LEU A 28 -3.24 -14.17 -4.72
CA LEU A 28 -2.57 -13.29 -5.69
C LEU A 28 -1.08 -13.64 -5.78
N LEU A 29 -0.38 -13.68 -4.64
CA LEU A 29 1.06 -13.94 -4.59
C LEU A 29 1.44 -15.29 -5.21
N ASN A 30 0.56 -16.28 -5.10
CA ASN A 30 0.75 -17.60 -5.69
C ASN A 30 0.35 -17.70 -7.18
N SER A 31 -0.38 -16.72 -7.71
CA SER A 31 -0.93 -16.77 -9.08
C SER A 31 -0.23 -15.84 -10.06
N VAL A 32 0.48 -14.81 -9.57
CA VAL A 32 1.17 -13.83 -10.40
C VAL A 32 2.68 -14.06 -10.35
N ASP A 33 3.30 -14.17 -11.50
CA ASP A 33 4.76 -14.20 -11.57
C ASP A 33 5.32 -12.78 -11.57
N PHE A 34 6.31 -12.54 -10.72
CA PHE A 34 7.01 -11.25 -10.57
C PHE A 34 8.44 -11.48 -10.08
N ASP A 35 9.32 -10.50 -10.30
CA ASP A 35 10.71 -10.52 -9.84
C ASP A 35 10.88 -9.80 -8.50
N GLU A 36 10.04 -8.77 -8.27
CA GLU A 36 10.11 -7.89 -7.10
C GLU A 36 8.71 -7.61 -6.57
N ILE A 37 8.57 -7.63 -5.24
CA ILE A 37 7.38 -7.12 -4.56
C ILE A 37 7.71 -5.91 -3.72
N VAL A 38 6.89 -4.86 -3.81
CA VAL A 38 6.93 -3.69 -2.94
C VAL A 38 5.71 -3.69 -2.03
N LEU A 39 5.95 -3.86 -0.74
CA LEU A 39 4.98 -3.75 0.34
C LEU A 39 4.95 -2.28 0.79
N ALA A 40 4.02 -1.50 0.25
CA ALA A 40 4.05 -0.04 0.33
C ALA A 40 3.31 0.54 1.55
N GLY A 41 3.61 0.02 2.73
CA GLY A 41 3.14 0.49 4.03
C GLY A 41 1.79 -0.06 4.48
N ASP A 42 1.56 0.04 5.78
CA ASP A 42 0.37 -0.47 6.47
C ASP A 42 0.12 -1.97 6.19
N ILE A 43 1.21 -2.74 6.25
CA ILE A 43 1.19 -4.18 5.99
C ILE A 43 0.67 -4.92 7.22
N VAL A 44 1.16 -4.53 8.42
CA VAL A 44 0.73 -5.10 9.70
C VAL A 44 0.06 -4.02 10.54
N ASP A 45 -1.11 -4.30 11.07
CA ASP A 45 -1.84 -3.33 11.91
C ASP A 45 -1.40 -3.45 13.37
N PHE A 46 -0.42 -2.64 13.79
CA PHE A 46 0.01 -2.54 15.20
C PHE A 46 -0.70 -1.43 15.99
N ILE A 47 -1.51 -0.60 15.35
CA ILE A 47 -2.30 0.44 16.05
C ILE A 47 -3.48 -0.20 16.78
N ARG A 48 -4.04 -1.25 16.20
CA ARG A 48 -5.13 -2.04 16.79
C ARG A 48 -4.55 -3.24 17.54
N ILE A 49 -5.41 -3.89 18.34
CA ILE A 49 -5.05 -5.19 18.92
C ILE A 49 -5.14 -6.23 17.81
N PRO A 50 -4.01 -6.71 17.28
CA PRO A 50 -4.04 -7.60 16.13
C PRO A 50 -4.63 -8.95 16.53
N THR A 51 -5.47 -9.50 15.66
CA THR A 51 -5.95 -10.87 15.76
C THR A 51 -5.23 -11.71 14.71
N PHE A 52 -4.14 -12.35 15.09
CA PHE A 52 -3.44 -13.25 14.19
C PHE A 52 -4.21 -14.56 14.04
N THR A 53 -4.57 -14.86 12.81
CA THR A 53 -5.28 -16.07 12.40
C THR A 53 -4.33 -17.03 11.70
N GLU A 54 -4.82 -18.22 11.37
CA GLU A 54 -4.08 -19.16 10.51
C GLU A 54 -3.74 -18.51 9.16
N HIS A 55 -4.66 -17.75 8.56
CA HIS A 55 -4.41 -17.03 7.31
C HIS A 55 -3.31 -15.97 7.44
N THR A 56 -3.22 -15.30 8.60
CA THR A 56 -2.11 -14.37 8.87
C THR A 56 -0.78 -15.11 8.87
N ALA A 57 -0.71 -16.26 9.55
CA ALA A 57 0.49 -17.08 9.59
C ALA A 57 0.88 -17.61 8.20
N GLU A 58 -0.09 -18.07 7.41
CA GLU A 58 0.11 -18.53 6.03
C GLU A 58 0.63 -17.43 5.12
N LEU A 59 0.09 -16.19 5.24
CA LEU A 59 0.55 -15.05 4.45
C LEU A 59 1.98 -14.65 4.83
N PHE A 60 2.33 -14.61 6.13
CA PHE A 60 3.70 -14.41 6.58
C PHE A 60 4.65 -15.47 6.02
N GLN A 61 4.24 -16.73 6.05
CA GLN A 61 5.01 -17.84 5.47
C GLN A 61 5.22 -17.64 3.97
N THR A 62 4.16 -17.24 3.26
CA THR A 62 4.22 -16.98 1.81
C THR A 62 5.21 -15.86 1.51
N ILE A 63 5.12 -14.71 2.21
CA ILE A 63 6.05 -13.59 2.03
C ILE A 63 7.50 -14.01 2.35
N SER A 64 7.71 -14.78 3.42
CA SER A 64 9.04 -15.28 3.79
C SER A 64 9.63 -16.22 2.74
N ASN A 65 8.80 -17.01 2.07
CA ASN A 65 9.24 -17.92 1.02
C ASN A 65 9.66 -17.20 -0.26
N LEU A 66 9.08 -16.03 -0.56
CA LEU A 66 9.45 -15.25 -1.75
C LEU A 66 10.96 -14.99 -1.84
N ASN A 67 11.62 -14.71 -0.69
CA ASN A 67 13.07 -14.53 -0.68
C ASN A 67 13.83 -15.82 -1.06
N ARG A 68 13.31 -16.99 -0.68
CA ARG A 68 13.90 -18.29 -1.07
C ARG A 68 13.75 -18.56 -2.56
N ASP A 69 12.70 -18.01 -3.16
CA ASP A 69 12.40 -18.09 -4.59
C ASP A 69 13.12 -16.99 -5.40
N ASN A 70 14.15 -16.35 -4.80
CA ASN A 70 14.94 -15.26 -5.37
C ASN A 70 14.11 -14.03 -5.78
N LYS A 71 12.96 -13.81 -5.17
CA LYS A 71 12.19 -12.58 -5.36
C LYS A 71 12.74 -11.48 -4.44
N ARG A 72 12.89 -10.26 -4.95
CA ARG A 72 13.29 -9.11 -4.15
C ARG A 72 12.08 -8.59 -3.37
N ILE A 73 12.26 -8.31 -2.08
CA ILE A 73 11.19 -7.83 -1.21
C ILE A 73 11.57 -6.47 -0.64
N ILE A 74 10.82 -5.44 -1.02
CA ILE A 74 10.93 -4.07 -0.48
C ILE A 74 9.78 -3.85 0.50
N TYR A 75 10.08 -3.36 1.68
CA TYR A 75 9.10 -2.99 2.70
C TYR A 75 9.20 -1.50 2.99
N ILE A 76 8.22 -0.73 2.58
CA ILE A 76 8.07 0.68 2.95
C ILE A 76 7.23 0.73 4.22
N VAL A 77 7.71 1.43 5.25
CA VAL A 77 7.01 1.49 6.53
C VAL A 77 5.88 2.51 6.47
N GLY A 78 4.68 2.10 6.87
CA GLY A 78 3.49 2.95 6.99
C GLY A 78 3.25 3.41 8.43
N ASN A 79 2.17 4.14 8.65
CA ASN A 79 1.83 4.66 9.98
C ASN A 79 1.24 3.60 10.92
N HIS A 80 0.64 2.51 10.42
CA HIS A 80 0.16 1.40 11.23
C HIS A 80 1.28 0.44 11.64
N ASP A 81 2.34 0.35 10.86
CA ASP A 81 3.49 -0.51 11.14
C ASP A 81 4.76 0.27 11.53
N ILE A 82 4.60 1.46 12.14
CA ILE A 82 5.66 2.37 12.61
C ILE A 82 6.68 1.68 13.55
N ALA A 83 6.30 0.57 14.19
CA ALA A 83 7.22 -0.24 15.00
C ALA A 83 8.43 -0.75 14.19
N PHE A 84 8.31 -0.83 12.86
CA PHE A 84 9.36 -1.25 11.94
C PHE A 84 10.31 -0.11 11.52
N ASN A 85 10.06 1.16 11.91
CA ASN A 85 10.97 2.28 11.62
C ASN A 85 12.41 2.02 12.04
N LYS A 86 12.63 1.25 13.12
CA LYS A 86 13.98 0.86 13.58
C LYS A 86 14.76 -0.02 12.59
N PHE A 87 14.07 -0.55 11.58
CA PHE A 87 14.67 -1.39 10.53
C PHE A 87 14.91 -0.64 9.22
N VAL A 88 14.41 0.59 9.08
CA VAL A 88 14.66 1.43 7.90
C VAL A 88 16.16 1.54 7.63
N GLY A 89 16.54 1.35 6.37
CA GLY A 89 17.93 1.29 5.91
C GLY A 89 18.62 -0.06 6.16
N LYS A 90 17.90 -1.09 6.60
CA LYS A 90 18.45 -2.43 6.87
C LYS A 90 17.74 -3.49 6.04
N THR A 91 18.45 -4.60 5.80
CA THR A 91 17.88 -5.83 5.25
C THR A 91 17.76 -6.86 6.37
N ILE A 92 16.56 -7.29 6.68
CA ILE A 92 16.24 -8.26 7.72
C ILE A 92 15.52 -9.45 7.10
N ALA A 93 16.06 -10.63 7.24
CA ALA A 93 15.52 -11.87 6.66
C ALA A 93 15.22 -11.77 5.14
N GLY A 94 16.06 -11.04 4.39
CA GLY A 94 15.88 -10.83 2.95
C GLY A 94 14.88 -9.74 2.58
N ILE A 95 14.30 -9.03 3.55
CA ILE A 95 13.38 -7.91 3.34
C ILE A 95 14.16 -6.60 3.51
N GLU A 96 14.14 -5.73 2.50
CA GLU A 96 14.75 -4.41 2.51
C GLU A 96 13.75 -3.38 3.06
N PHE A 97 14.03 -2.80 4.23
CA PHE A 97 13.15 -1.79 4.86
C PHE A 97 13.55 -0.38 4.46
N MET A 98 12.57 0.41 3.98
CA MET A 98 12.77 1.76 3.44
C MET A 98 11.66 2.72 3.89
N GLU A 99 11.92 4.04 3.82
CA GLU A 99 10.87 5.06 3.94
C GLU A 99 10.21 5.32 2.60
N GLU A 100 10.99 5.23 1.52
CA GLU A 100 10.57 5.43 0.14
C GLU A 100 11.45 4.56 -0.77
N TYR A 101 10.93 4.20 -1.94
CA TYR A 101 11.64 3.41 -2.93
C TYR A 101 11.62 4.10 -4.28
N GLU A 102 12.80 4.37 -4.84
CA GLU A 102 12.97 4.99 -6.16
C GLU A 102 13.64 4.03 -7.12
N PHE A 103 13.21 4.06 -8.37
CA PHE A 103 13.82 3.29 -9.45
C PHE A 103 13.52 3.89 -10.82
N ASP A 104 14.41 3.64 -11.77
CA ASP A 104 14.20 4.00 -13.17
C ASP A 104 13.75 2.77 -13.98
N TYR A 105 12.71 2.93 -14.78
CA TYR A 105 12.22 1.89 -15.65
C TYR A 105 11.56 2.46 -16.90
N ALA A 106 11.90 1.90 -18.07
CA ALA A 106 11.38 2.34 -19.37
C ALA A 106 11.51 3.85 -19.62
N GLY A 107 12.64 4.45 -19.19
CA GLY A 107 12.92 5.88 -19.37
C GLY A 107 12.12 6.83 -18.47
N ARG A 108 11.46 6.30 -17.43
CA ARG A 108 10.70 7.09 -16.46
C ARG A 108 11.24 6.86 -15.05
N HIS A 109 11.24 7.91 -14.25
CA HIS A 109 11.62 7.87 -12.84
C HIS A 109 10.39 7.59 -11.96
N TYR A 110 10.44 6.50 -11.20
CA TYR A 110 9.39 6.04 -10.31
C TYR A 110 9.76 6.32 -8.87
N ARG A 111 8.78 6.75 -8.09
CA ARG A 111 8.88 6.89 -6.63
C ARG A 111 7.67 6.25 -5.98
N VAL A 112 7.91 5.39 -5.00
CA VAL A 112 6.90 4.68 -4.22
C VAL A 112 7.05 5.06 -2.75
N GLU A 113 5.96 5.47 -2.11
CA GLU A 113 5.89 5.81 -0.70
C GLU A 113 4.58 5.27 -0.10
N HIS A 114 4.48 5.24 1.24
CA HIS A 114 3.18 4.95 1.85
C HIS A 114 2.20 6.12 1.67
N GLY A 115 2.61 7.34 1.98
CA GLY A 115 1.84 8.56 1.69
C GLY A 115 1.17 9.22 2.88
N ASP A 116 1.33 8.71 4.10
CA ASP A 116 0.78 9.26 5.36
C ASP A 116 1.26 10.70 5.65
N LYS A 117 2.50 11.03 5.25
CA LYS A 117 3.07 12.38 5.40
C LYS A 117 2.33 13.50 4.65
N TYR A 118 1.51 13.14 3.64
CA TYR A 118 0.72 14.12 2.88
C TYR A 118 -0.64 14.42 3.51
N GLU A 119 -1.00 13.75 4.58
CA GLU A 119 -2.23 13.99 5.29
C GLU A 119 -2.08 15.13 6.30
N LYS A 120 -2.50 16.35 5.90
CA LYS A 120 -2.45 17.52 6.77
C LYS A 120 -3.50 17.42 7.88
N GLY A 121 -3.06 17.38 9.14
CA GLY A 121 -3.94 17.59 10.29
C GLY A 121 -3.95 16.52 11.38
N ILE A 122 -3.26 15.39 11.22
CA ILE A 122 -3.36 14.27 12.17
C ILE A 122 -2.20 14.20 13.18
N VAL A 123 -1.13 14.98 12.99
CA VAL A 123 0.08 14.89 13.83
C VAL A 123 -0.17 15.19 15.32
N HIS A 124 -1.19 15.97 15.67
CA HIS A 124 -1.53 16.25 17.07
C HIS A 124 -2.56 15.30 17.70
N TRP A 125 -3.11 14.34 16.94
CA TRP A 125 -4.20 13.49 17.41
C TRP A 125 -3.83 12.02 17.66
N LYS A 126 -2.57 11.65 17.55
CA LYS A 126 -2.12 10.24 17.73
C LYS A 126 -2.59 9.61 19.05
N PHE A 127 -2.59 10.38 20.14
CA PHE A 127 -3.01 9.83 21.45
C PHE A 127 -4.53 9.67 21.58
N THR A 128 -5.30 10.62 21.06
CA THR A 128 -6.77 10.53 21.08
C THR A 128 -7.30 9.53 20.05
N MET A 129 -6.62 9.35 18.92
CA MET A 129 -6.98 8.35 17.91
C MET A 129 -6.85 6.93 18.44
N ASN A 130 -5.85 6.62 19.26
CA ASN A 130 -5.73 5.28 19.86
C ASN A 130 -6.92 4.94 20.77
N ILE A 131 -7.41 5.90 21.56
CA ILE A 131 -8.59 5.69 22.42
C ILE A 131 -9.85 5.54 21.58
N VAL A 132 -10.00 6.38 20.54
CA VAL A 132 -11.14 6.32 19.62
C VAL A 132 -11.11 5.02 18.80
N SER A 133 -9.93 4.55 18.37
CA SER A 133 -9.82 3.29 17.61
C SER A 133 -10.19 2.07 18.47
N ILE A 134 -9.75 2.02 19.72
CA ILE A 134 -10.11 0.92 20.65
C ILE A 134 -11.64 0.90 20.90
N PHE A 135 -12.24 2.07 21.07
CA PHE A 135 -13.70 2.18 21.28
C PHE A 135 -14.47 1.84 19.99
N HIS A 136 -13.95 2.25 18.84
CA HIS A 136 -14.49 1.89 17.54
C HIS A 136 -14.41 0.39 17.27
N ASP A 137 -13.26 -0.25 17.55
CA ASP A 137 -13.09 -1.70 17.41
C ASP A 137 -14.05 -2.49 18.30
N LEU A 138 -14.32 -1.98 19.52
CA LEU A 138 -15.31 -2.59 20.40
C LEU A 138 -16.72 -2.47 19.82
N LEU A 139 -17.11 -1.30 19.31
CA LEU A 139 -18.41 -1.08 18.67
C LEU A 139 -18.56 -1.88 17.38
N GLU A 140 -17.51 -1.98 16.57
CA GLU A 140 -17.51 -2.73 15.32
C GLU A 140 -17.64 -4.23 15.56
N ARG A 141 -17.00 -4.78 16.61
CA ARG A 141 -17.16 -6.17 17.04
C ARG A 141 -18.60 -6.48 17.49
N VAL A 142 -19.26 -5.51 18.14
CA VAL A 142 -20.63 -5.69 18.65
C VAL A 142 -21.69 -5.47 17.58
N PHE A 143 -21.56 -4.42 16.76
CA PHE A 143 -22.61 -3.98 15.84
C PHE A 143 -22.31 -4.27 14.36
N LYS A 144 -21.12 -4.76 14.01
CA LYS A 144 -20.66 -5.01 12.63
C LYS A 144 -20.80 -3.79 11.69
N TRP A 145 -20.79 -2.57 12.22
CA TRP A 145 -20.94 -1.33 11.48
C TRP A 145 -19.59 -0.65 11.26
N ASN A 146 -19.14 -0.54 10.02
CA ASN A 146 -17.91 0.17 9.67
C ASN A 146 -18.20 1.68 9.47
N LEU A 147 -18.48 2.39 10.56
CA LEU A 147 -18.77 3.83 10.55
C LEU A 147 -17.56 4.67 10.07
N ALA A 148 -16.35 4.22 10.36
CA ALA A 148 -15.13 4.92 9.94
C ALA A 148 -14.97 4.87 8.42
N ALA A 149 -15.17 3.73 7.78
CA ALA A 149 -15.13 3.61 6.32
C ALA A 149 -16.19 4.49 5.66
N TRP A 150 -17.41 4.55 6.21
CA TRP A 150 -18.46 5.43 5.71
C TRP A 150 -18.07 6.92 5.80
N TYR A 151 -17.53 7.36 6.95
CA TYR A 151 -17.11 8.75 7.17
C TYR A 151 -15.96 9.14 6.23
N VAL A 152 -14.96 8.28 6.10
CA VAL A 152 -13.83 8.47 5.20
C VAL A 152 -14.32 8.60 3.75
N ARG A 153 -15.21 7.74 3.28
CA ARG A 153 -15.82 7.83 1.94
C ARG A 153 -16.52 9.16 1.66
N GLN A 154 -17.21 9.73 2.66
CA GLN A 154 -17.90 11.01 2.50
C GLN A 154 -16.92 12.19 2.39
N GLN A 155 -15.83 12.18 3.13
CA GLN A 155 -14.80 13.21 3.08
C GLN A 155 -14.00 13.17 1.77
N GLN A 156 -13.75 11.99 1.25
CA GLN A 156 -12.93 11.76 0.07
C GLN A 156 -13.57 12.27 -1.23
N LYS A 157 -14.89 12.19 -1.40
CA LYS A 157 -15.58 12.63 -2.62
C LYS A 157 -15.38 14.10 -2.98
N LYS A 158 -15.10 14.98 -2.01
CA LYS A 158 -15.05 16.44 -2.20
C LYS A 158 -13.66 17.03 -2.50
N ARG A 159 -12.55 16.28 -2.34
CA ARG A 159 -11.19 16.84 -2.35
C ARG A 159 -10.18 16.20 -3.30
N LYS A 160 -10.58 15.26 -4.15
CA LYS A 160 -9.68 14.35 -4.88
C LYS A 160 -8.61 15.04 -5.74
N LEU A 161 -8.99 15.85 -6.69
CA LEU A 161 -8.04 16.39 -7.69
C LEU A 161 -7.04 17.38 -7.08
N ARG A 162 -7.48 18.26 -6.18
CA ARG A 162 -6.58 19.24 -5.55
C ARG A 162 -5.49 18.57 -4.73
N ARG A 163 -5.82 17.46 -4.06
CA ARG A 163 -4.87 16.69 -3.27
C ARG A 163 -3.78 16.06 -4.15
N VAL A 164 -4.14 15.47 -5.28
CA VAL A 164 -3.19 14.89 -6.22
C VAL A 164 -2.19 15.95 -6.71
N TRP A 165 -2.68 17.14 -7.09
CA TRP A 165 -1.82 18.23 -7.52
C TRP A 165 -0.88 18.72 -6.43
N ASP A 166 -1.34 18.82 -5.17
CA ASP A 166 -0.51 19.23 -4.04
C ASP A 166 0.59 18.21 -3.76
N ILE A 167 0.28 16.92 -3.82
CA ILE A 167 1.25 15.83 -3.66
C ILE A 167 2.29 15.87 -4.77
N MET A 168 1.87 15.98 -6.02
CA MET A 168 2.76 15.97 -7.16
C MET A 168 3.67 17.20 -7.23
N LYS A 169 3.22 18.35 -6.74
CA LYS A 169 4.07 19.54 -6.58
C LYS A 169 5.25 19.30 -5.62
N LEU A 170 5.05 18.47 -4.61
CA LEU A 170 6.11 18.10 -3.68
C LEU A 170 7.05 17.03 -4.26
N ASN A 171 6.58 16.26 -5.25
CA ASN A 171 7.29 15.15 -5.88
C ASN A 171 7.67 15.43 -7.34
N LYS A 172 8.11 16.65 -7.64
CA LYS A 172 8.45 17.09 -9.02
C LYS A 172 9.51 16.23 -9.73
N GLY A 173 10.41 15.59 -8.98
CA GLY A 173 11.44 14.70 -9.51
C GLY A 173 10.89 13.43 -10.14
N ALA A 174 9.78 12.91 -9.63
CA ALA A 174 9.18 11.68 -10.12
C ALA A 174 8.37 11.91 -11.41
N ASP A 175 8.49 10.99 -12.36
CA ASP A 175 7.58 10.90 -13.51
C ASP A 175 6.35 10.04 -13.18
N VAL A 176 6.54 9.07 -12.29
CA VAL A 176 5.48 8.21 -11.75
C VAL A 176 5.58 8.21 -10.23
N PHE A 177 4.55 8.68 -9.56
CA PHE A 177 4.44 8.66 -8.11
C PHE A 177 3.35 7.69 -7.66
N ILE A 178 3.72 6.73 -6.83
CA ILE A 178 2.85 5.65 -6.37
C ILE A 178 2.74 5.73 -4.84
N MET A 179 1.52 5.64 -4.31
CA MET A 179 1.28 5.59 -2.88
C MET A 179 0.07 4.73 -2.50
N GLY A 180 -0.09 4.44 -1.20
CA GLY A 180 -1.26 3.83 -0.58
C GLY A 180 -2.01 4.80 0.33
N HIS A 181 -2.20 4.41 1.59
CA HIS A 181 -2.69 5.17 2.74
C HIS A 181 -4.15 5.66 2.65
N THR A 182 -4.60 6.13 1.51
CA THR A 182 -5.97 6.66 1.39
C THR A 182 -7.01 5.60 1.09
N HIS A 183 -6.60 4.37 0.83
CA HIS A 183 -7.47 3.25 0.44
C HIS A 183 -8.32 3.50 -0.81
N ILE A 184 -7.93 4.46 -1.68
CA ILE A 184 -8.70 4.78 -2.89
C ILE A 184 -7.89 4.39 -4.11
N PRO A 185 -8.19 3.26 -4.76
CA PRO A 185 -7.48 2.86 -5.96
C PRO A 185 -7.78 3.84 -7.09
N GLU A 186 -6.75 4.54 -7.57
CA GLU A 186 -6.90 5.49 -8.68
C GLU A 186 -5.58 5.70 -9.44
N VAL A 187 -5.69 6.03 -10.72
CA VAL A 187 -4.57 6.48 -11.55
C VAL A 187 -4.95 7.78 -12.22
N VAL A 188 -4.11 8.81 -12.09
CA VAL A 188 -4.27 10.11 -12.74
C VAL A 188 -3.04 10.37 -13.61
N ILE A 189 -3.28 10.65 -14.88
CA ILE A 189 -2.23 10.93 -15.86
C ILE A 189 -2.46 12.33 -16.43
N TRP A 190 -1.38 13.11 -16.56
CA TRP A 190 -1.44 14.44 -17.18
C TRP A 190 -0.10 14.78 -17.85
N VAL A 191 -0.11 15.83 -18.61
CA VAL A 191 1.11 16.42 -19.19
C VAL A 191 1.46 17.66 -18.38
N ASP A 192 2.70 17.75 -17.90
CA ASP A 192 3.18 18.92 -17.14
C ASP A 192 3.55 20.11 -18.07
N GLU A 193 3.99 21.20 -17.47
CA GLU A 193 4.39 22.41 -18.20
C GLU A 193 5.62 22.23 -19.10
N MET A 194 6.37 21.14 -18.91
CA MET A 194 7.53 20.75 -19.71
C MET A 194 7.17 19.68 -20.77
N GLU A 195 5.89 19.48 -21.04
CA GLU A 195 5.35 18.46 -21.95
C GLU A 195 5.71 17.01 -21.56
N LYS A 196 6.04 16.76 -20.28
CA LYS A 196 6.31 15.42 -19.76
C LYS A 196 5.04 14.76 -19.23
N ILE A 197 4.88 13.49 -19.55
CA ILE A 197 3.78 12.68 -19.00
C ILE A 197 4.08 12.36 -17.53
N LYS A 198 3.25 12.83 -16.64
CA LYS A 198 3.28 12.54 -15.21
C LYS A 198 2.15 11.60 -14.84
N THR A 199 2.40 10.72 -13.88
CA THR A 199 1.42 9.77 -13.40
C THR A 199 1.42 9.76 -11.88
N TYR A 200 0.25 9.92 -11.29
CA TYR A 200 -0.03 9.60 -9.91
C TYR A 200 -0.83 8.31 -9.85
N ALA A 201 -0.46 7.39 -8.97
CA ALA A 201 -1.21 6.16 -8.75
C ALA A 201 -1.38 5.92 -7.24
N ASN A 202 -2.61 5.63 -6.83
CA ASN A 202 -2.88 5.07 -5.52
C ASN A 202 -3.22 3.60 -5.65
N ILE A 203 -2.54 2.78 -4.84
CA ILE A 203 -2.62 1.33 -4.93
C ILE A 203 -4.00 0.82 -4.46
N GLY A 204 -4.65 1.56 -3.54
CA GLY A 204 -5.84 1.10 -2.83
C GLY A 204 -5.48 0.26 -1.61
N ASP A 205 -6.21 -0.82 -1.33
CA ASP A 205 -6.10 -1.60 -0.10
C ASP A 205 -6.48 -3.09 -0.28
N TRP A 206 -6.23 -3.87 0.78
CA TRP A 206 -6.64 -5.28 0.91
C TRP A 206 -7.68 -5.50 2.02
N VAL A 207 -8.36 -4.43 2.40
CA VAL A 207 -9.50 -4.44 3.33
C VAL A 207 -10.83 -4.40 2.55
N GLU A 208 -10.92 -3.48 1.59
CA GLU A 208 -12.15 -3.29 0.81
C GLU A 208 -11.97 -3.67 -0.67
N HIS A 209 -10.94 -3.13 -1.35
CA HIS A 209 -10.84 -3.15 -2.80
C HIS A 209 -10.09 -4.35 -3.38
N SER A 210 -9.11 -4.91 -2.65
CA SER A 210 -8.21 -5.99 -3.12
C SER A 210 -7.47 -5.59 -4.40
N THR A 211 -6.86 -4.41 -4.39
CA THR A 211 -6.18 -3.83 -5.53
C THR A 211 -4.67 -3.91 -5.41
N TYR A 212 -4.01 -3.92 -6.54
CA TYR A 212 -2.55 -3.95 -6.65
C TYR A 212 -2.09 -3.25 -7.93
N ILE A 213 -0.84 -2.83 -7.94
CA ILE A 213 -0.18 -2.34 -9.16
C ILE A 213 0.79 -3.39 -9.66
N ILE A 214 0.79 -3.62 -10.96
CA ILE A 214 1.82 -4.39 -11.66
C ILE A 214 2.52 -3.48 -12.67
N ILE A 215 3.85 -3.48 -12.63
CA ILE A 215 4.70 -2.76 -13.60
C ILE A 215 5.44 -3.80 -14.40
N LYS A 216 5.12 -3.88 -15.68
CA LYS A 216 5.69 -4.83 -16.63
C LYS A 216 5.62 -4.23 -18.05
N ASP A 217 6.59 -4.58 -18.91
CA ASP A 217 6.63 -4.17 -20.33
C ASP A 217 6.48 -2.64 -20.51
N GLY A 218 7.15 -1.84 -19.65
CA GLY A 218 7.06 -0.38 -19.66
C GLY A 218 5.72 0.21 -19.20
N GLN A 219 4.79 -0.60 -18.72
CA GLN A 219 3.43 -0.19 -18.36
C GLN A 219 3.15 -0.36 -16.86
N LEU A 220 2.51 0.67 -16.27
CA LEU A 220 1.89 0.59 -14.96
C LEU A 220 0.41 0.23 -15.13
N ARG A 221 -0.04 -0.81 -14.44
CA ARG A 221 -1.45 -1.25 -14.45
C ARG A 221 -1.95 -1.41 -13.02
N LEU A 222 -2.95 -0.62 -12.65
CA LEU A 222 -3.73 -0.83 -11.43
C LEU A 222 -4.81 -1.89 -11.72
N LYS A 223 -4.86 -2.93 -10.90
CA LYS A 223 -5.78 -4.06 -11.08
C LYS A 223 -6.50 -4.41 -9.78
N THR A 224 -7.70 -4.94 -9.89
CA THR A 224 -8.41 -5.62 -8.79
C THR A 224 -8.18 -7.12 -8.91
N PHE A 225 -7.88 -7.77 -7.80
CA PHE A 225 -7.77 -9.22 -7.77
C PHE A 225 -9.12 -9.85 -7.46
N GLU A 226 -9.65 -10.59 -8.41
CA GLU A 226 -10.81 -11.46 -8.23
C GLU A 226 -10.35 -12.89 -8.47
N PRO A 227 -10.37 -13.76 -7.43
CA PRO A 227 -10.05 -15.17 -7.64
C PRO A 227 -11.10 -15.79 -8.57
N GLU A 228 -10.63 -16.58 -9.54
CA GLU A 228 -11.54 -17.33 -10.38
C GLU A 228 -12.46 -18.19 -9.51
N VAL A 229 -13.75 -18.01 -9.69
CA VAL A 229 -14.78 -18.88 -9.09
C VAL A 229 -14.69 -20.21 -9.82
N LYS A 230 -14.12 -21.23 -9.16
CA LYS A 230 -14.14 -22.60 -9.65
C LYS A 230 -15.47 -23.25 -9.34
#